data_3fd9c7576e0af751ff1be7cc2a4d1e26
#
_entry.id   3fd9c7576e0af751ff1be7cc2a4d1e26
#
_cell.length_a   1.000
_cell.length_b   1.000
_cell.length_c   1.000
_cell.angle_alpha   90.00
_cell.angle_beta   90.00
_cell.angle_gamma   90.00
#
_symmetry.space_group_name_H-M   'P 1'
#
loop_
_entity.id
_entity.type
_entity.pdbx_description
1 polymer ?
#
loop_
_entity_poly.entity_id
_entity_poly.type
_entity_poly.pdbx_seq_one_letter_code
_entity_poly.pdbx_strand_id
1 'polypeptide(L)'
;MIRSLKGLYHLLEAIVANIWFGFPGKSLTVIGVTGTDGKTTTTTLIYEILKSAGIGVSMITSIHAVIAGKSYDTGFHVTNPRSWWLQKYLRQAADHGDTHMVLEVTSHGLSQYRVWGIPFAVGVLTNVTHEHLDWHGTFESYFSTKLTLLSQANIAVIGTEDFEKAKQKLEGKEVKLYDSANYPFHTKLLGDFNKRNCLAA
;
A
#
# COMPACT_ATOMS: atom_id res chain seq x y z
N MET A 1 -18.59 20.58 5.19
CA MET A 1 -19.71 20.08 4.36
C MET A 1 -19.23 19.55 3.00
N ILE A 2 -18.50 20.30 2.17
CA ILE A 2 -18.04 19.86 0.83
C ILE A 2 -17.07 18.64 0.88
N ARG A 3 -16.17 18.57 1.86
CA ARG A 3 -15.28 17.41 2.05
C ARG A 3 -16.06 16.13 2.39
N SER A 4 -17.13 16.23 3.16
CA SER A 4 -18.00 15.10 3.53
C SER A 4 -18.75 14.52 2.31
N LEU A 5 -19.29 15.38 1.42
CA LEU A 5 -19.98 14.94 0.21
C LEU A 5 -19.05 14.26 -0.80
N LYS A 6 -17.83 14.80 -0.98
CA LYS A 6 -16.81 14.17 -1.82
C LYS A 6 -16.37 12.80 -1.26
N GLY A 7 -16.21 12.71 0.08
CA GLY A 7 -15.89 11.44 0.74
C GLY A 7 -16.99 10.38 0.51
N LEU A 8 -18.25 10.76 0.66
CA LEU A 8 -19.39 9.87 0.40
C LEU A 8 -19.42 9.39 -1.06
N TYR A 9 -19.17 10.28 -2.03
CA TYR A 9 -19.08 9.91 -3.44
C TYR A 9 -17.98 8.86 -3.70
N HIS A 10 -16.78 9.06 -3.15
CA HIS A 10 -15.68 8.12 -3.31
C HIS A 10 -15.96 6.76 -2.64
N LEU A 11 -16.61 6.78 -1.48
CA LEU A 11 -17.01 5.54 -0.81
C LEU A 11 -18.06 4.78 -1.63
N LEU A 12 -19.07 5.46 -2.17
CA LEU A 12 -20.08 4.83 -3.03
C LEU A 12 -19.45 4.27 -4.32
N GLU A 13 -18.54 5.02 -4.95
CA GLU A 13 -17.77 4.52 -6.10
C GLU A 13 -17.00 3.23 -5.73
N ALA A 14 -16.35 3.20 -4.57
CA ALA A 14 -15.61 2.02 -4.12
C ALA A 14 -16.51 0.83 -3.84
N ILE A 15 -17.67 1.05 -3.20
CA ILE A 15 -18.66 0.00 -2.95
C ILE A 15 -19.18 -0.59 -4.28
N VAL A 16 -19.61 0.27 -5.20
CA VAL A 16 -20.12 -0.17 -6.52
C VAL A 16 -19.07 -0.93 -7.29
N ALA A 17 -17.81 -0.44 -7.31
CA ALA A 17 -16.72 -1.13 -7.98
C ALA A 17 -16.45 -2.51 -7.36
N ASN A 18 -16.40 -2.63 -6.04
CA ASN A 18 -16.22 -3.93 -5.36
C ASN A 18 -17.33 -4.92 -5.72
N ILE A 19 -18.60 -4.48 -5.70
CA ILE A 19 -19.74 -5.34 -6.05
C ILE A 19 -19.66 -5.75 -7.52
N TRP A 20 -19.41 -4.81 -8.43
CA TRP A 20 -19.36 -5.06 -9.87
C TRP A 20 -18.28 -6.08 -10.25
N PHE A 21 -17.11 -5.97 -9.67
CA PHE A 21 -15.99 -6.88 -9.92
C PHE A 21 -15.96 -8.10 -9.00
N GLY A 22 -16.95 -8.31 -8.13
CA GLY A 22 -17.09 -9.49 -7.28
C GLY A 22 -16.04 -9.59 -6.18
N PHE A 23 -15.61 -8.47 -5.59
CA PHE A 23 -14.62 -8.42 -4.50
C PHE A 23 -13.31 -9.16 -4.81
N PRO A 24 -12.63 -8.85 -5.92
CA PRO A 24 -11.47 -9.63 -6.39
C PRO A 24 -10.31 -9.67 -5.41
N GLY A 25 -10.18 -8.66 -4.54
CA GLY A 25 -9.17 -8.65 -3.48
C GLY A 25 -9.26 -9.83 -2.51
N LYS A 26 -10.44 -10.48 -2.38
CA LYS A 26 -10.61 -11.66 -1.52
C LYS A 26 -9.95 -12.92 -2.09
N SER A 27 -9.68 -12.95 -3.38
CA SER A 27 -9.01 -14.08 -4.06
C SER A 27 -7.49 -13.91 -4.13
N LEU A 28 -6.97 -12.81 -3.59
CA LEU A 28 -5.56 -12.45 -3.63
C LEU A 28 -5.02 -12.22 -2.23
N THR A 29 -3.77 -12.59 -2.00
CA THR A 29 -3.00 -12.11 -0.86
C THR A 29 -2.51 -10.69 -1.16
N VAL A 30 -3.18 -9.68 -0.60
CA VAL A 30 -2.86 -8.28 -0.90
C VAL A 30 -1.89 -7.71 0.12
N ILE A 31 -0.75 -7.20 -0.37
CA ILE A 31 0.28 -6.51 0.41
C ILE A 31 0.17 -5.02 0.09
N GLY A 32 -0.16 -4.21 1.08
CA GLY A 32 -0.26 -2.76 0.93
C GLY A 32 1.01 -2.07 1.45
N VAL A 33 1.58 -1.16 0.67
CA VAL A 33 2.77 -0.40 1.05
C VAL A 33 2.44 1.08 1.11
N THR A 34 2.64 1.69 2.28
CA THR A 34 2.45 3.13 2.49
C THR A 34 3.68 3.76 3.12
N GLY A 35 3.73 5.08 3.14
CA GLY A 35 4.83 5.87 3.69
C GLY A 35 4.90 7.24 3.05
N THR A 36 5.84 8.08 3.46
CA THR A 36 6.15 9.33 2.79
C THR A 36 7.01 9.06 1.57
N ASP A 37 8.15 8.42 1.76
CA ASP A 37 9.11 8.05 0.72
C ASP A 37 9.27 6.53 0.63
N GLY A 38 9.85 6.05 -0.46
CA GLY A 38 10.23 4.66 -0.63
C GLY A 38 9.08 3.70 -0.98
N LYS A 39 7.82 4.13 -1.01
CA LYS A 39 6.66 3.30 -1.35
C LYS A 39 6.83 2.51 -2.65
N THR A 40 7.13 3.21 -3.74
CA THR A 40 7.32 2.61 -5.07
C THR A 40 8.48 1.62 -5.08
N THR A 41 9.61 1.98 -4.45
CA THR A 41 10.79 1.12 -4.36
C THR A 41 10.47 -0.14 -3.56
N THR A 42 9.86 -0.02 -2.38
CA THR A 42 9.50 -1.16 -1.54
C THR A 42 8.46 -2.05 -2.22
N THR A 43 7.42 -1.46 -2.87
CA THR A 43 6.43 -2.20 -3.65
C THR A 43 7.11 -3.03 -4.75
N THR A 44 8.04 -2.43 -5.50
CA THR A 44 8.78 -3.10 -6.56
C THR A 44 9.68 -4.21 -6.01
N LEU A 45 10.36 -3.97 -4.88
CA LEU A 45 11.20 -4.97 -4.23
C LEU A 45 10.39 -6.19 -3.79
N ILE A 46 9.26 -5.99 -3.10
CA ILE A 46 8.37 -7.09 -2.70
C ILE A 46 7.89 -7.87 -3.94
N TYR A 47 7.47 -7.17 -5.00
CA TYR A 47 7.05 -7.79 -6.25
C TYR A 47 8.16 -8.65 -6.87
N GLU A 48 9.40 -8.13 -6.98
CA GLU A 48 10.51 -8.88 -7.58
C GLU A 48 10.96 -10.07 -6.70
N ILE A 49 10.89 -9.95 -5.37
CA ILE A 49 11.16 -11.05 -4.44
C ILE A 49 10.15 -12.18 -4.66
N LEU A 50 8.86 -11.89 -4.65
CA LEU A 50 7.80 -12.88 -4.83
C LEU A 50 7.87 -13.51 -6.23
N LYS A 51 8.09 -12.72 -7.26
CA LYS A 51 8.26 -13.18 -8.64
C LYS A 51 9.48 -14.10 -8.79
N SER A 52 10.61 -13.75 -8.17
CA SER A 52 11.83 -14.56 -8.19
C SER A 52 11.66 -15.88 -7.44
N ALA A 53 10.75 -15.94 -6.48
CA ALA A 53 10.34 -17.16 -5.78
C ALA A 53 9.35 -18.02 -6.59
N GLY A 54 9.00 -17.63 -7.82
CA GLY A 54 8.04 -18.34 -8.67
C GLY A 54 6.58 -18.14 -8.30
N ILE A 55 6.26 -17.12 -7.49
CA ILE A 55 4.90 -16.80 -7.06
C ILE A 55 4.21 -15.96 -8.13
N GLY A 56 2.99 -16.33 -8.53
CA GLY A 56 2.13 -15.52 -9.39
C GLY A 56 1.74 -14.23 -8.69
N VAL A 57 2.29 -13.11 -9.14
CA VAL A 57 2.13 -11.80 -8.49
C VAL A 57 1.95 -10.68 -9.49
N SER A 58 1.03 -9.79 -9.19
CA SER A 58 0.84 -8.49 -9.86
C SER A 58 1.22 -7.35 -8.92
N MET A 59 1.54 -6.18 -9.47
CA MET A 59 1.77 -4.98 -8.67
C MET A 59 1.17 -3.72 -9.28
N ILE A 60 0.85 -2.75 -8.42
CA ILE A 60 0.42 -1.40 -8.82
C ILE A 60 1.19 -0.37 -7.99
N THR A 61 1.90 0.50 -8.69
CA THR A 61 2.59 1.66 -8.10
C THR A 61 1.98 2.97 -8.61
N SER A 62 2.47 4.09 -8.13
CA SER A 62 2.04 5.43 -8.60
C SER A 62 2.49 5.72 -10.03
N ILE A 63 3.50 5.03 -10.54
CA ILE A 63 4.12 5.32 -11.85
C ILE A 63 3.83 4.23 -12.89
N HIS A 64 3.70 2.97 -12.48
CA HIS A 64 3.40 1.88 -13.40
C HIS A 64 2.70 0.73 -12.66
N ALA A 65 2.07 -0.15 -13.42
CA ALA A 65 1.51 -1.39 -12.93
C ALA A 65 1.99 -2.57 -13.78
N VAL A 66 2.18 -3.72 -13.14
CA VAL A 66 2.38 -5.01 -13.82
C VAL A 66 1.22 -5.90 -13.40
N ILE A 67 0.32 -6.18 -14.34
CA ILE A 67 -0.89 -6.97 -14.11
C ILE A 67 -0.87 -8.17 -15.04
N ALA A 68 -0.97 -9.36 -14.47
CA ALA A 68 -0.95 -10.59 -15.28
C ALA A 68 0.27 -10.67 -16.20
N GLY A 69 1.45 -10.25 -15.72
CA GLY A 69 2.69 -10.21 -16.48
C GLY A 69 2.80 -9.09 -17.53
N LYS A 70 1.75 -8.27 -17.73
CA LYS A 70 1.75 -7.14 -18.66
C LYS A 70 2.02 -5.83 -17.93
N SER A 71 2.93 -5.02 -18.49
CA SER A 71 3.22 -3.68 -17.96
C SER A 71 2.24 -2.65 -18.52
N TYR A 72 1.78 -1.78 -17.64
CA TYR A 72 0.89 -0.66 -17.94
C TYR A 72 1.50 0.62 -17.37
N ASP A 73 1.55 1.67 -18.19
CA ASP A 73 1.80 3.01 -17.69
C ASP A 73 0.53 3.47 -16.97
N THR A 74 0.61 3.72 -15.69
CA THR A 74 -0.55 4.17 -14.92
C THR A 74 -0.90 5.62 -15.19
N GLY A 75 0.01 6.40 -15.78
CA GLY A 75 -0.21 7.82 -16.10
C GLY A 75 -0.56 8.70 -14.89
N PHE A 76 -0.59 8.13 -13.71
CA PHE A 76 -1.08 8.75 -12.48
C PHE A 76 0.10 9.22 -11.61
N HIS A 77 0.63 10.36 -11.96
CA HIS A 77 1.78 10.94 -11.25
C HIS A 77 1.55 11.29 -9.77
N VAL A 78 0.38 11.04 -9.19
CA VAL A 78 0.06 11.61 -7.87
C VAL A 78 -0.62 10.67 -6.87
N THR A 79 -1.40 9.65 -7.29
CA THR A 79 -2.20 8.84 -6.34
C THR A 79 -2.54 7.45 -6.88
N ASN A 80 -3.08 6.59 -6.01
CA ASN A 80 -3.68 5.32 -6.44
C ASN A 80 -4.70 5.53 -7.58
N PRO A 81 -4.85 4.56 -8.47
CA PRO A 81 -5.98 4.54 -9.40
C PRO A 81 -7.32 4.72 -8.68
N ARG A 82 -8.33 5.27 -9.35
CA ARG A 82 -9.69 5.32 -8.81
C ARG A 82 -10.18 3.91 -8.52
N SER A 83 -11.10 3.77 -7.56
CA SER A 83 -11.58 2.46 -7.08
C SER A 83 -12.03 1.53 -8.22
N TRP A 84 -12.68 2.07 -9.26
CA TRP A 84 -13.11 1.30 -10.42
C TRP A 84 -11.94 0.62 -11.15
N TRP A 85 -10.89 1.36 -11.46
CA TRP A 85 -9.71 0.83 -12.14
C TRP A 85 -8.92 -0.12 -11.25
N LEU A 86 -8.84 0.20 -9.96
CA LEU A 86 -8.16 -0.65 -9.00
C LEU A 86 -8.83 -2.03 -8.90
N GLN A 87 -10.17 -2.08 -8.75
CA GLN A 87 -10.91 -3.33 -8.70
C GLN A 87 -10.83 -4.11 -10.03
N LYS A 88 -10.82 -3.41 -11.16
CA LYS A 88 -10.60 -4.02 -12.48
C LYS A 88 -9.23 -4.70 -12.56
N TYR A 89 -8.17 -4.05 -12.10
CA TYR A 89 -6.82 -4.64 -12.13
C TYR A 89 -6.70 -5.84 -11.18
N LEU A 90 -7.28 -5.73 -9.99
CA LEU A 90 -7.36 -6.88 -9.06
C LEU A 90 -8.09 -8.06 -9.69
N ARG A 91 -9.20 -7.80 -10.40
CA ARG A 91 -9.95 -8.83 -11.11
C ARG A 91 -9.12 -9.47 -12.22
N GLN A 92 -8.42 -8.68 -13.04
CA GLN A 92 -7.55 -9.17 -14.10
C GLN A 92 -6.41 -10.05 -13.55
N ALA A 93 -5.78 -9.65 -12.43
CA ALA A 93 -4.76 -10.44 -11.76
C ALA A 93 -5.31 -11.80 -11.28
N ALA A 94 -6.45 -11.78 -10.59
CA ALA A 94 -7.10 -13.00 -10.11
C ALA A 94 -7.53 -13.95 -11.24
N ASP A 95 -8.08 -13.42 -12.35
CA ASP A 95 -8.50 -14.21 -13.51
C ASP A 95 -7.30 -14.82 -14.26
N HIS A 96 -6.14 -14.17 -14.21
CA HIS A 96 -4.91 -14.70 -14.77
C HIS A 96 -4.32 -15.85 -13.92
N GLY A 97 -4.74 -15.99 -12.67
CA GLY A 97 -4.22 -16.98 -11.74
C GLY A 97 -3.10 -16.47 -10.82
N ASP A 98 -2.89 -15.15 -10.77
CA ASP A 98 -2.00 -14.58 -9.75
C ASP A 98 -2.61 -14.83 -8.37
N THR A 99 -1.74 -15.11 -7.41
CA THR A 99 -2.14 -15.36 -6.00
C THR A 99 -1.86 -14.17 -5.09
N HIS A 100 -0.99 -13.26 -5.54
CA HIS A 100 -0.55 -12.10 -4.78
C HIS A 100 -0.72 -10.79 -5.57
N MET A 101 -0.98 -9.71 -4.82
CA MET A 101 -0.99 -8.34 -5.33
C MET A 101 -0.19 -7.45 -4.39
N VAL A 102 0.78 -6.71 -4.91
CA VAL A 102 1.50 -5.68 -4.15
C VAL A 102 1.00 -4.31 -4.59
N LEU A 103 0.47 -3.55 -3.64
CA LEU A 103 -0.21 -2.29 -3.92
C LEU A 103 0.46 -1.14 -3.17
N GLU A 104 1.00 -0.17 -3.90
CA GLU A 104 1.36 1.11 -3.33
C GLU A 104 0.10 1.85 -2.89
N VAL A 105 0.04 2.30 -1.63
CA VAL A 105 -1.14 2.96 -1.04
C VAL A 105 -0.75 4.35 -0.53
N THR A 106 -1.28 5.39 -1.17
CA THR A 106 -1.05 6.78 -0.77
C THR A 106 -2.02 7.24 0.31
N SER A 107 -1.65 8.25 1.09
CA SER A 107 -2.55 8.86 2.10
C SER A 107 -3.81 9.44 1.47
N HIS A 108 -3.73 9.96 0.24
CA HIS A 108 -4.89 10.40 -0.54
C HIS A 108 -5.79 9.21 -0.91
N GLY A 109 -5.19 8.08 -1.33
CA GLY A 109 -5.95 6.86 -1.64
C GLY A 109 -6.72 6.34 -0.43
N LEU A 110 -6.11 6.38 0.76
CA LEU A 110 -6.77 6.01 2.02
C LEU A 110 -7.90 6.99 2.37
N SER A 111 -7.63 8.30 2.37
CA SER A 111 -8.61 9.32 2.74
C SER A 111 -9.78 9.43 1.75
N GLN A 112 -9.59 8.97 0.52
CA GLN A 112 -10.62 8.93 -0.54
C GLN A 112 -11.25 7.53 -0.70
N TYR A 113 -11.06 6.63 0.23
CA TYR A 113 -11.64 5.27 0.20
C TYR A 113 -11.30 4.46 -1.06
N ARG A 114 -10.23 4.81 -1.82
CA ARG A 114 -9.91 4.13 -3.09
C ARG A 114 -9.57 2.65 -2.93
N VAL A 115 -9.04 2.28 -1.76
CA VAL A 115 -8.70 0.90 -1.39
C VAL A 115 -9.74 0.23 -0.48
N TRP A 116 -10.92 0.84 -0.34
CA TRP A 116 -11.99 0.29 0.49
C TRP A 116 -12.42 -1.10 -0.01
N GLY A 117 -12.66 -2.01 0.93
CA GLY A 117 -13.11 -3.38 0.61
C GLY A 117 -11.99 -4.32 0.17
N ILE A 118 -10.74 -3.88 0.14
CA ILE A 118 -9.57 -4.74 -0.12
C ILE A 118 -9.10 -5.30 1.22
N PRO A 119 -9.08 -6.64 1.41
CA PRO A 119 -8.53 -7.26 2.61
C PRO A 119 -7.01 -7.31 2.51
N PHE A 120 -6.31 -6.48 3.26
CA PHE A 120 -4.86 -6.51 3.29
C PHE A 120 -4.35 -7.63 4.20
N ALA A 121 -3.57 -8.55 3.65
CA ALA A 121 -2.85 -9.56 4.44
C ALA A 121 -1.68 -8.91 5.19
N VAL A 122 -0.94 -8.03 4.53
CA VAL A 122 0.19 -7.30 5.10
C VAL A 122 0.06 -5.82 4.80
N GLY A 123 0.28 -4.98 5.80
CA GLY A 123 0.41 -3.52 5.66
C GLY A 123 1.82 -3.08 6.04
N VAL A 124 2.53 -2.46 5.12
CA VAL A 124 3.92 -2.01 5.29
C VAL A 124 3.97 -0.48 5.38
N LEU A 125 4.62 0.04 6.41
CA LEU A 125 4.96 1.46 6.52
C LEU A 125 6.46 1.65 6.31
N THR A 126 6.86 2.36 5.25
CA THR A 126 8.28 2.61 4.94
C THR A 126 8.89 3.69 5.85
N ASN A 127 8.23 4.84 5.96
CA ASN A 127 8.59 5.95 6.84
C ASN A 127 7.47 6.99 6.89
N VAL A 128 7.55 7.92 7.84
CA VAL A 128 6.69 9.12 7.84
C VAL A 128 7.52 10.34 8.18
N THR A 129 7.60 11.27 7.22
CA THR A 129 8.22 12.59 7.38
C THR A 129 7.17 13.70 7.22
N HIS A 130 7.54 14.94 7.51
CA HIS A 130 6.63 16.09 7.43
C HIS A 130 6.34 16.47 5.98
N GLU A 131 5.25 15.90 5.40
CA GLU A 131 4.76 16.21 4.06
C GLU A 131 3.23 16.30 4.01
N HIS A 132 2.70 16.89 2.94
CA HIS A 132 1.25 16.99 2.67
C HIS A 132 0.43 17.60 3.81
N LEU A 133 0.99 18.54 4.58
CA LEU A 133 0.28 19.23 5.67
C LEU A 133 -0.81 20.16 5.15
N ASP A 134 -0.70 20.64 3.92
CA ASP A 134 -1.73 21.38 3.19
C ASP A 134 -3.04 20.59 3.04
N TRP A 135 -2.94 19.26 2.88
CA TRP A 135 -4.09 18.37 2.76
C TRP A 135 -4.55 17.83 4.12
N HIS A 136 -3.64 17.35 4.96
CA HIS A 136 -3.97 16.67 6.22
C HIS A 136 -4.11 17.60 7.41
N GLY A 137 -3.63 18.83 7.33
CA GLY A 137 -3.67 19.86 8.37
C GLY A 137 -2.58 19.68 9.44
N THR A 138 -2.41 18.48 9.99
CA THR A 138 -1.38 18.18 11.01
C THR A 138 -0.61 16.90 10.66
N PHE A 139 0.59 16.78 11.23
CA PHE A 139 1.41 15.57 11.12
C PHE A 139 0.68 14.34 11.73
N GLU A 140 0.02 14.52 12.87
CA GLU A 140 -0.71 13.46 13.54
C GLU A 140 -1.85 12.93 12.68
N SER A 141 -2.59 13.81 11.99
CA SER A 141 -3.64 13.43 11.05
C SER A 141 -3.07 12.65 9.86
N TYR A 142 -1.94 13.10 9.31
CA TYR A 142 -1.23 12.43 8.22
C TYR A 142 -0.72 11.05 8.62
N PHE A 143 -0.03 10.97 9.76
CA PHE A 143 0.47 9.72 10.33
C PHE A 143 -0.68 8.75 10.62
N SER A 144 -1.74 9.23 11.30
CA SER A 144 -2.92 8.43 11.61
C SER A 144 -3.60 7.88 10.33
N THR A 145 -3.64 8.67 9.25
CA THR A 145 -4.18 8.20 7.96
C THR A 145 -3.39 7.03 7.41
N LYS A 146 -2.06 7.08 7.44
CA LYS A 146 -1.22 5.96 6.98
C LYS A 146 -1.37 4.72 7.86
N LEU A 147 -1.45 4.90 9.18
CA LEU A 147 -1.69 3.81 10.11
C LEU A 147 -3.03 3.10 9.89
N THR A 148 -3.97 3.71 9.18
CA THR A 148 -5.22 3.04 8.82
C THR A 148 -4.98 1.80 7.98
N LEU A 149 -4.01 1.83 7.05
CA LEU A 149 -3.63 0.63 6.28
C LEU A 149 -3.14 -0.49 7.20
N LEU A 150 -2.21 -0.18 8.10
CA LEU A 150 -1.63 -1.16 9.02
C LEU A 150 -2.66 -1.74 9.97
N SER A 151 -3.56 -0.89 10.51
CA SER A 151 -4.62 -1.33 11.42
C SER A 151 -5.68 -2.21 10.75
N GLN A 152 -5.87 -2.08 9.45
CA GLN A 152 -6.78 -2.92 8.65
C GLN A 152 -6.12 -4.22 8.17
N ALA A 153 -4.79 -4.27 8.08
CA ALA A 153 -4.06 -5.47 7.68
C ALA A 153 -4.05 -6.53 8.79
N ASN A 154 -3.82 -7.79 8.40
CA ASN A 154 -3.62 -8.87 9.37
C ASN A 154 -2.27 -8.73 10.08
N ILE A 155 -1.22 -8.44 9.31
CA ILE A 155 0.15 -8.21 9.80
C ILE A 155 0.56 -6.78 9.47
N ALA A 156 1.09 -6.06 10.45
CA ALA A 156 1.66 -4.72 10.28
C ALA A 156 3.19 -4.81 10.27
N VAL A 157 3.84 -4.24 9.24
CA VAL A 157 5.29 -4.11 9.14
C VAL A 157 5.66 -2.65 9.27
N ILE A 158 6.49 -2.30 10.25
CA ILE A 158 6.80 -0.92 10.60
C ILE A 158 8.23 -0.79 11.16
N GLY A 159 8.91 0.32 10.90
CA GLY A 159 10.21 0.62 11.47
C GLY A 159 10.14 0.84 12.99
N THR A 160 11.19 0.43 13.70
CA THR A 160 11.28 0.58 15.18
C THR A 160 11.10 2.03 15.62
N GLU A 161 11.59 2.98 14.85
CA GLU A 161 11.52 4.42 15.12
C GLU A 161 10.09 5.01 15.07
N ASP A 162 9.20 4.42 14.26
CA ASP A 162 7.82 4.86 14.11
C ASP A 162 6.84 4.08 14.98
N PHE A 163 7.29 2.91 15.50
CA PHE A 163 6.40 1.98 16.22
C PHE A 163 5.86 2.57 17.53
N GLU A 164 6.68 3.26 18.32
CA GLU A 164 6.22 3.82 19.61
C GLU A 164 5.04 4.80 19.41
N LYS A 165 5.06 5.58 18.34
CA LYS A 165 3.96 6.50 18.00
C LYS A 165 2.73 5.76 17.46
N ALA A 166 2.93 4.56 16.90
CA ALA A 166 1.86 3.74 16.28
C ALA A 166 1.23 2.75 17.27
N LYS A 167 1.88 2.45 18.38
CA LYS A 167 1.59 1.36 19.31
C LYS A 167 0.11 1.27 19.71
N GLN A 168 -0.48 2.39 20.11
CA GLN A 168 -1.88 2.42 20.53
C GLN A 168 -2.84 2.03 19.39
N LYS A 169 -2.55 2.44 18.16
CA LYS A 169 -3.41 2.14 16.99
C LYS A 169 -3.21 0.73 16.45
N LEU A 170 -2.11 0.09 16.79
CA LEU A 170 -1.76 -1.28 16.41
C LEU A 170 -1.95 -2.29 17.55
N GLU A 171 -2.58 -1.88 18.64
CA GLU A 171 -2.87 -2.77 19.77
C GLU A 171 -3.68 -4.00 19.32
N GLY A 172 -3.24 -5.19 19.75
CA GLY A 172 -3.85 -6.46 19.38
C GLY A 172 -3.53 -6.95 17.96
N LYS A 173 -2.67 -6.26 17.21
CA LYS A 173 -2.22 -6.67 15.87
C LYS A 173 -0.91 -7.47 15.94
N GLU A 174 -0.72 -8.38 15.00
CA GLU A 174 0.59 -8.95 14.73
C GLU A 174 1.48 -7.86 14.10
N VAL A 175 2.57 -7.51 14.77
CA VAL A 175 3.51 -6.48 14.30
C VAL A 175 4.87 -7.09 14.06
N LYS A 176 5.43 -6.84 12.89
CA LYS A 176 6.83 -7.14 12.53
C LYS A 176 7.60 -5.83 12.50
N LEU A 177 8.65 -5.75 13.29
CA LEU A 177 9.51 -4.58 13.34
C LEU A 177 10.74 -4.80 12.47
N TYR A 178 11.13 -3.78 11.71
CA TYR A 178 12.45 -3.73 11.08
C TYR A 178 13.27 -2.58 11.68
N ASP A 179 14.57 -2.82 11.81
CA ASP A 179 15.52 -1.87 12.40
C ASP A 179 16.52 -1.41 11.34
N SER A 180 16.43 -0.16 10.93
CA SER A 180 17.31 0.42 9.92
C SER A 180 18.79 0.55 10.38
N ALA A 181 19.06 0.45 11.68
CA ALA A 181 20.42 0.42 12.21
C ALA A 181 21.09 -0.96 12.02
N ASN A 182 20.30 -2.03 11.86
CA ASN A 182 20.79 -3.39 11.71
C ASN A 182 20.48 -3.92 10.31
N TYR A 183 21.40 -3.70 9.38
CA TYR A 183 21.25 -4.08 7.97
C TYR A 183 22.10 -5.32 7.64
N PRO A 184 21.50 -6.52 7.60
CA PRO A 184 22.25 -7.79 7.51
C PRO A 184 22.69 -8.20 6.12
N PHE A 185 22.42 -7.43 5.08
CA PHE A 185 22.71 -7.78 3.69
C PHE A 185 23.22 -6.59 2.85
N HIS A 186 23.76 -6.87 1.67
CA HIS A 186 24.23 -5.85 0.74
C HIS A 186 23.19 -5.60 -0.36
N THR A 187 22.99 -4.33 -0.72
CA THR A 187 22.18 -3.93 -1.85
C THR A 187 23.00 -3.12 -2.85
N LYS A 188 22.66 -3.25 -4.14
CA LYS A 188 23.20 -2.38 -5.20
C LYS A 188 22.46 -1.05 -5.30
N LEU A 189 21.34 -0.90 -4.59
CA LEU A 189 20.61 0.36 -4.52
C LEU A 189 21.41 1.38 -3.69
N LEU A 190 21.62 2.57 -4.26
CA LEU A 190 22.42 3.62 -3.62
C LEU A 190 21.59 4.37 -2.57
N GLY A 191 22.26 4.74 -1.47
CA GLY A 191 21.70 5.57 -0.39
C GLY A 191 21.12 4.77 0.78
N ASP A 192 21.29 5.31 1.99
CA ASP A 192 20.84 4.65 3.24
C ASP A 192 19.33 4.49 3.32
N PHE A 193 18.56 5.37 2.69
CA PHE A 193 17.11 5.23 2.60
C PHE A 193 16.68 3.94 1.86
N ASN A 194 17.49 3.45 0.91
CA ASN A 194 17.21 2.19 0.22
C ASN A 194 17.50 0.96 1.08
N LYS A 195 18.39 1.06 2.05
CA LYS A 195 18.56 0.02 3.06
C LYS A 195 17.25 -0.18 3.84
N ARG A 196 16.63 0.93 4.29
CA ARG A 196 15.32 0.89 4.93
C ARG A 196 14.23 0.28 4.03
N ASN A 197 14.18 0.68 2.77
CA ASN A 197 13.22 0.12 1.81
C ASN A 197 13.39 -1.39 1.61
N CYS A 198 14.64 -1.88 1.59
CA CYS A 198 14.93 -3.31 1.50
C CYS A 198 14.55 -4.08 2.78
N LEU A 199 14.71 -3.48 3.97
CA LEU A 199 14.29 -4.10 5.23
C LEU A 199 12.77 -4.16 5.37
N ALA A 200 12.08 -3.18 4.83
CA ALA A 200 10.61 -3.13 4.83
C ALA A 200 9.97 -4.09 3.81
N ALA A 201 10.72 -4.48 2.78
CA ALA A 201 10.31 -5.44 1.75
C ALA A 201 10.49 -6.88 2.22
#